data_a2826380e50174479eaedbe978cf4596
#
_entry.id   a2826380e50174479eaedbe978cf4596
#
_cell.length_a   1.000
_cell.length_b   1.000
_cell.length_c   1.000
_cell.angle_alpha   90.00
_cell.angle_beta   90.00
_cell.angle_gamma   90.00
#
_symmetry.space_group_name_H-M   'P 1'
#
loop_
_entity.id
_entity.type
_entity.pdbx_description
1 polymer ?
#
loop_
_entity_poly.entity_id
_entity_poly.type
_entity_poly.pdbx_seq_one_letter_code
_entity_poly.pdbx_strand_id
1 'polypeptide(L)'
;MIRLLNEMLNIDTQNPPGNERILADYIFRYLSECPCERSLQDIGNGRANVIARIKGREPGRALMLNGHLDTVPNGAGWHTDPQRAEEKDGRLYARGASDMKSGLAVMLFAFRETAESGIRPAHDIVLAGTADEESGGFGARALAEAGLLKDVETILIFEPTDLGLGLAAKGCLWLRTQASGKTCHGAYPERGINAIDSLTGLAGIIRETVTGGTHPLLGQATATLTQIAGGLKVNMVPDRAEAMMDIRTLPGTDHQTLVRKIRQKAEELCTATPGLEIRLSVENNRRPVETRRRSVYAQRMEQLYRELFNEPMKHTGTAFFSDASVFLNYADCDVIQFGPGESALAHTPDESVSIEACEKALRLTRALLKEA
;
A
#
# COMPACT_ATOMS: atom_id res chain seq x y z
N MET A 1 -4.66 23.07 -8.68
CA MET A 1 -4.31 21.81 -7.98
C MET A 1 -4.39 21.99 -6.45
N ILE A 2 -3.69 22.93 -5.81
CA ILE A 2 -3.71 23.11 -4.33
C ILE A 2 -5.12 23.32 -3.77
N ARG A 3 -5.97 24.10 -4.45
CA ARG A 3 -7.38 24.21 -4.05
C ARG A 3 -8.13 22.87 -4.08
N LEU A 4 -7.91 22.06 -5.13
CA LEU A 4 -8.48 20.70 -5.22
C LEU A 4 -8.02 19.82 -4.07
N LEU A 5 -6.71 19.84 -3.75
CA LEU A 5 -6.15 19.10 -2.61
C LEU A 5 -6.82 19.55 -1.29
N ASN A 6 -6.92 20.85 -1.04
CA ASN A 6 -7.56 21.39 0.15
C ASN A 6 -9.02 20.91 0.27
N GLU A 7 -9.80 20.95 -0.81
CA GLU A 7 -11.17 20.45 -0.83
C GLU A 7 -11.25 18.95 -0.50
N MET A 8 -10.34 18.13 -1.05
CA MET A 8 -10.30 16.69 -0.78
C MET A 8 -9.83 16.35 0.65
N LEU A 9 -8.90 17.12 1.22
CA LEU A 9 -8.44 16.93 2.60
C LEU A 9 -9.54 17.19 3.64
N ASN A 10 -10.52 18.05 3.32
CA ASN A 10 -11.68 18.32 4.16
C ASN A 10 -12.80 17.26 4.04
N ILE A 11 -12.61 16.22 3.22
CA ILE A 11 -13.55 15.10 3.10
C ILE A 11 -13.02 13.95 3.98
N ASP A 12 -13.81 13.54 4.98
CA ASP A 12 -13.47 12.42 5.85
C ASP A 12 -13.63 11.07 5.13
N THR A 13 -12.51 10.38 4.97
CA THR A 13 -12.45 9.04 4.37
C THR A 13 -11.67 8.06 5.23
N GLN A 14 -11.73 8.22 6.56
CA GLN A 14 -11.05 7.32 7.48
C GLN A 14 -11.53 5.87 7.33
N ASN A 15 -10.60 4.95 7.36
CA ASN A 15 -10.82 3.51 7.30
C ASN A 15 -10.15 2.83 8.50
N PRO A 16 -10.89 2.22 9.47
CA PRO A 16 -12.34 2.11 9.51
C PRO A 16 -13.06 3.44 9.84
N PRO A 17 -14.38 3.61 9.54
CA PRO A 17 -15.29 2.60 8.96
C PRO A 17 -15.22 2.47 7.44
N GLY A 18 -14.57 3.41 6.72
CA GLY A 18 -14.53 3.50 5.28
C GLY A 18 -15.73 4.28 4.71
N ASN A 19 -15.45 5.51 4.24
CA ASN A 19 -16.43 6.45 3.68
C ASN A 19 -16.02 6.93 2.29
N GLU A 20 -15.24 6.15 1.57
CA GLU A 20 -14.58 6.54 0.32
C GLU A 20 -15.60 6.94 -0.76
N ARG A 21 -16.85 6.46 -0.67
CA ARG A 21 -17.92 6.83 -1.59
C ARG A 21 -18.11 8.34 -1.68
N ILE A 22 -17.94 9.06 -0.57
CA ILE A 22 -18.10 10.53 -0.54
C ILE A 22 -17.05 11.21 -1.42
N LEU A 23 -15.79 10.76 -1.30
CA LEU A 23 -14.70 11.28 -2.13
C LEU A 23 -14.79 10.79 -3.59
N ALA A 24 -15.19 9.53 -3.80
CA ALA A 24 -15.44 9.01 -5.16
C ALA A 24 -16.51 9.81 -5.89
N ASP A 25 -17.64 10.14 -5.22
CA ASP A 25 -18.72 10.99 -5.76
C ASP A 25 -18.24 12.43 -6.02
N TYR A 26 -17.37 12.97 -5.16
CA TYR A 26 -16.76 14.28 -5.37
C TYR A 26 -15.90 14.27 -6.63
N ILE A 27 -15.01 13.31 -6.80
CA ILE A 27 -14.14 13.16 -7.98
C ILE A 27 -14.98 12.93 -9.25
N PHE A 28 -16.02 12.11 -9.18
CA PHE A 28 -16.92 11.87 -10.29
C PHE A 28 -17.60 13.15 -10.77
N ARG A 29 -18.01 14.04 -9.84
CA ARG A 29 -18.54 15.37 -10.16
C ARG A 29 -17.46 16.32 -10.68
N TYR A 30 -16.26 16.31 -10.08
CA TYR A 30 -15.11 17.12 -10.52
C TYR A 30 -14.76 16.89 -11.99
N LEU A 31 -14.94 15.66 -12.48
CA LEU A 31 -14.70 15.27 -13.86
C LEU A 31 -15.96 15.39 -14.76
N SER A 32 -17.07 16.01 -14.30
CA SER A 32 -18.34 15.97 -15.02
C SER A 32 -18.32 16.63 -16.39
N GLU A 33 -17.54 17.67 -16.56
CA GLU A 33 -17.43 18.42 -17.82
C GLU A 33 -16.22 18.00 -18.66
N CYS A 34 -15.42 17.03 -18.19
CA CYS A 34 -14.26 16.54 -18.93
C CYS A 34 -14.69 15.61 -20.07
N PRO A 35 -14.06 15.71 -21.26
CA PRO A 35 -14.32 14.80 -22.38
C PRO A 35 -13.65 13.43 -22.12
N CYS A 36 -14.12 12.68 -21.12
CA CYS A 36 -13.66 11.36 -20.75
C CYS A 36 -14.83 10.43 -20.39
N GLU A 37 -14.65 9.14 -20.57
CA GLU A 37 -15.54 8.15 -19.98
C GLU A 37 -15.33 8.12 -18.47
N ARG A 38 -16.38 7.99 -17.67
CA ARG A 38 -16.27 7.89 -16.21
C ARG A 38 -17.34 7.00 -15.62
N SER A 39 -17.01 6.33 -14.53
CA SER A 39 -17.92 5.45 -13.80
C SER A 39 -17.56 5.39 -12.32
N LEU A 40 -18.53 4.98 -11.52
CA LEU A 40 -18.35 4.57 -10.13
C LEU A 40 -18.56 3.07 -10.05
N GLN A 41 -17.69 2.39 -9.31
CA GLN A 41 -17.84 0.98 -8.99
C GLN A 41 -18.15 0.86 -7.51
N ASP A 42 -19.38 0.43 -7.20
CA ASP A 42 -19.80 0.20 -5.81
C ASP A 42 -19.07 -1.01 -5.24
N ILE A 43 -18.43 -0.82 -4.09
CA ILE A 43 -17.71 -1.88 -3.34
C ILE A 43 -18.57 -2.37 -2.16
N GLY A 44 -19.69 -1.73 -1.88
CA GLY A 44 -20.54 -1.97 -0.70
C GLY A 44 -20.07 -1.22 0.55
N ASN A 45 -20.88 -1.26 1.58
CA ASN A 45 -20.58 -0.66 2.90
C ASN A 45 -20.15 0.82 2.87
N GLY A 46 -20.73 1.64 1.97
CA GLY A 46 -20.39 3.05 1.84
C GLY A 46 -19.09 3.33 1.08
N ARG A 47 -18.53 2.35 0.39
CA ARG A 47 -17.29 2.42 -0.37
C ARG A 47 -17.53 2.39 -1.87
N ALA A 48 -16.73 3.06 -2.64
CA ALA A 48 -16.73 3.00 -4.10
C ALA A 48 -15.38 3.35 -4.68
N ASN A 49 -15.04 2.73 -5.81
CA ASN A 49 -13.99 3.21 -6.69
C ASN A 49 -14.55 4.26 -7.65
N VAL A 50 -13.69 5.17 -8.10
CA VAL A 50 -13.96 6.07 -9.22
C VAL A 50 -12.99 5.78 -10.35
N ILE A 51 -13.52 5.62 -11.58
CA ILE A 51 -12.75 5.30 -12.76
C ILE A 51 -13.04 6.35 -13.82
N ALA A 52 -11.99 6.83 -14.52
CA ALA A 52 -12.14 7.64 -15.71
C ALA A 52 -11.17 7.19 -16.81
N ARG A 53 -11.51 7.40 -18.09
CA ARG A 53 -10.68 7.00 -19.23
C ARG A 53 -10.70 8.03 -20.33
N ILE A 54 -9.50 8.48 -20.73
CA ILE A 54 -9.26 9.23 -21.96
C ILE A 54 -8.86 8.22 -23.03
N LYS A 55 -9.60 8.18 -24.14
CA LYS A 55 -9.30 7.28 -25.26
C LYS A 55 -8.12 7.77 -26.08
N GLY A 56 -7.14 6.91 -26.23
CA GLY A 56 -5.99 7.10 -27.09
C GLY A 56 -6.31 6.92 -28.58
N ARG A 57 -5.29 7.10 -29.41
CA ARG A 57 -5.35 6.88 -30.87
C ARG A 57 -5.17 5.41 -31.20
N GLU A 58 -4.38 4.69 -30.41
CA GLU A 58 -4.01 3.28 -30.59
C GLU A 58 -4.56 2.43 -29.43
N PRO A 59 -5.11 1.24 -29.70
CA PRO A 59 -5.62 0.36 -28.66
C PRO A 59 -4.48 -0.33 -27.89
N GLY A 60 -4.77 -0.73 -26.66
CA GLY A 60 -3.82 -1.43 -25.78
C GLY A 60 -2.78 -0.51 -25.16
N ARG A 61 -1.90 -1.06 -24.33
CA ARG A 61 -0.78 -0.36 -23.71
C ARG A 61 -1.17 0.86 -22.85
N ALA A 62 -2.35 0.81 -22.21
CA ALA A 62 -2.85 1.92 -21.42
C ALA A 62 -1.91 2.26 -20.25
N LEU A 63 -1.77 3.56 -19.97
CA LEU A 63 -1.18 4.06 -18.73
C LEU A 63 -2.29 4.25 -17.71
N MET A 64 -2.22 3.54 -16.58
CA MET A 64 -3.15 3.73 -15.48
C MET A 64 -2.52 4.60 -14.39
N LEU A 65 -3.22 5.66 -14.02
CA LEU A 65 -2.93 6.50 -12.86
C LEU A 65 -3.79 5.99 -11.70
N ASN A 66 -3.18 5.60 -10.61
CA ASN A 66 -3.89 5.05 -9.46
C ASN A 66 -3.55 5.82 -8.18
N GLY A 67 -4.54 5.93 -7.30
CA GLY A 67 -4.40 6.45 -5.94
C GLY A 67 -5.57 6.01 -5.08
N HIS A 68 -5.29 5.71 -3.80
CA HIS A 68 -6.35 5.33 -2.87
C HIS A 68 -7.12 6.55 -2.34
N LEU A 69 -8.38 6.28 -1.96
CA LEU A 69 -9.33 7.29 -1.49
C LEU A 69 -9.42 7.36 0.02
N ASP A 70 -9.11 6.25 0.72
CA ASP A 70 -9.16 6.16 2.17
C ASP A 70 -7.93 6.76 2.84
N THR A 71 -8.04 6.93 4.14
CA THR A 71 -6.95 7.29 5.04
C THR A 71 -7.05 6.47 6.31
N VAL A 72 -5.95 6.25 7.00
CA VAL A 72 -5.99 5.69 8.36
C VAL A 72 -6.71 6.63 9.33
N PRO A 73 -7.19 6.14 10.49
CA PRO A 73 -7.75 6.99 11.55
C PRO A 73 -6.76 8.06 12.02
N ASN A 74 -7.29 9.19 12.47
CA ASN A 74 -6.48 10.33 12.90
C ASN A 74 -5.50 9.99 14.03
N GLY A 75 -5.92 9.17 14.99
CA GLY A 75 -5.14 8.93 16.20
C GLY A 75 -5.12 10.15 17.14
N ALA A 76 -4.17 10.15 18.05
CA ALA A 76 -3.96 11.23 19.05
C ALA A 76 -2.65 11.98 18.79
N GLY A 77 -2.48 13.12 19.45
CA GLY A 77 -1.20 13.87 19.43
C GLY A 77 -1.13 14.95 18.37
N TRP A 78 -2.21 15.29 17.68
CA TRP A 78 -2.27 16.39 16.72
C TRP A 78 -2.21 17.76 17.39
N HIS A 79 -1.46 18.69 16.78
CA HIS A 79 -1.46 20.12 17.13
C HIS A 79 -2.33 20.93 16.15
N THR A 80 -2.56 20.39 14.94
CA THR A 80 -3.50 20.90 13.92
C THR A 80 -4.79 20.08 13.93
N ASP A 81 -5.84 20.55 13.25
CA ASP A 81 -7.05 19.74 13.06
C ASP A 81 -6.85 18.72 11.92
N PRO A 82 -6.82 17.41 12.19
CA PRO A 82 -6.59 16.40 11.15
C PRO A 82 -7.66 16.34 10.06
N GLN A 83 -8.86 16.87 10.33
CA GLN A 83 -10.01 16.87 9.42
C GLN A 83 -10.17 18.19 8.64
N ARG A 84 -9.31 19.15 8.90
CA ARG A 84 -9.37 20.46 8.27
C ARG A 84 -8.00 20.89 7.77
N ALA A 85 -7.86 20.98 6.45
CA ALA A 85 -6.59 21.38 5.85
C ALA A 85 -6.16 22.77 6.29
N GLU A 86 -4.97 22.86 6.86
CA GLU A 86 -4.33 24.10 7.29
C GLU A 86 -3.05 24.34 6.50
N GLU A 87 -2.93 25.51 5.87
CA GLU A 87 -1.69 25.92 5.19
C GLU A 87 -0.81 26.69 6.17
N LYS A 88 0.42 26.20 6.38
CA LYS A 88 1.42 26.84 7.22
C LYS A 88 2.83 26.55 6.70
N ASP A 89 3.69 27.56 6.65
CA ASP A 89 5.10 27.44 6.26
C ASP A 89 5.34 26.71 4.93
N GLY A 90 4.45 26.91 3.93
CA GLY A 90 4.54 26.26 2.61
C GLY A 90 4.15 24.78 2.59
N ARG A 91 3.45 24.32 3.64
CA ARG A 91 2.93 22.97 3.77
C ARG A 91 1.42 22.99 4.02
N LEU A 92 0.74 21.92 3.60
CA LEU A 92 -0.66 21.64 3.96
C LEU A 92 -0.69 20.52 5.01
N TYR A 93 -1.31 20.79 6.14
CA TYR A 93 -1.46 19.88 7.27
C TYR A 93 -2.88 19.32 7.31
N ALA A 94 -3.03 18.02 7.24
CA ALA A 94 -4.25 17.26 7.50
C ALA A 94 -3.97 15.76 7.38
N ARG A 95 -4.84 14.88 7.88
CA ARG A 95 -4.80 13.44 7.60
C ARG A 95 -4.99 13.18 6.11
N GLY A 96 -4.11 12.37 5.51
CA GLY A 96 -4.10 12.08 4.08
C GLY A 96 -3.34 13.12 3.24
N ALA A 97 -2.73 14.15 3.87
CA ALA A 97 -1.94 15.14 3.14
C ALA A 97 -0.72 14.51 2.46
N SER A 98 -0.03 13.63 3.16
CA SER A 98 1.09 12.86 2.62
C SER A 98 0.61 11.57 1.96
N ASP A 99 -0.27 10.82 2.61
CA ASP A 99 -0.73 9.49 2.24
C ASP A 99 -2.25 9.44 2.03
N MET A 100 -2.77 9.49 0.76
CA MET A 100 -2.04 9.93 -0.43
C MET A 100 -2.84 10.96 -1.23
N LYS A 101 -3.71 11.77 -0.55
CA LYS A 101 -4.59 12.75 -1.24
C LYS A 101 -3.81 13.81 -2.01
N SER A 102 -2.55 14.12 -1.63
CA SER A 102 -1.71 15.01 -2.44
C SER A 102 -1.34 14.39 -3.78
N GLY A 103 -0.96 13.12 -3.79
CA GLY A 103 -0.76 12.36 -5.03
C GLY A 103 -2.03 12.24 -5.85
N LEU A 104 -3.15 11.94 -5.18
CA LEU A 104 -4.48 11.89 -5.80
C LEU A 104 -4.86 13.23 -6.47
N ALA A 105 -4.57 14.37 -5.82
CA ALA A 105 -4.82 15.70 -6.39
C ALA A 105 -3.96 15.98 -7.62
N VAL A 106 -2.69 15.58 -7.59
CA VAL A 106 -1.75 15.71 -8.72
C VAL A 106 -2.26 14.92 -9.92
N MET A 107 -2.59 13.64 -9.74
CA MET A 107 -3.06 12.80 -10.83
C MET A 107 -4.40 13.27 -11.41
N LEU A 108 -5.35 13.65 -10.56
CA LEU A 108 -6.66 14.16 -10.97
C LEU A 108 -6.54 15.44 -11.79
N PHE A 109 -5.74 16.39 -11.32
CA PHE A 109 -5.56 17.66 -11.97
C PHE A 109 -4.86 17.51 -13.33
N ALA A 110 -3.78 16.70 -13.39
CA ALA A 110 -3.08 16.43 -14.64
C ALA A 110 -3.95 15.67 -15.65
N PHE A 111 -4.72 14.68 -15.19
CA PHE A 111 -5.68 13.94 -16.02
C PHE A 111 -6.74 14.87 -16.63
N ARG A 112 -7.35 15.74 -15.80
CA ARG A 112 -8.34 16.71 -16.24
C ARG A 112 -7.79 17.65 -17.31
N GLU A 113 -6.61 18.25 -17.08
CA GLU A 113 -5.96 19.12 -18.07
C GLU A 113 -5.66 18.39 -19.38
N THR A 114 -5.24 17.13 -19.31
CA THR A 114 -5.01 16.31 -20.51
C THR A 114 -6.31 16.07 -21.27
N ALA A 115 -7.40 15.75 -20.57
CA ALA A 115 -8.72 15.58 -21.22
C ALA A 115 -9.22 16.89 -21.88
N GLU A 116 -9.06 18.04 -21.20
CA GLU A 116 -9.51 19.34 -21.67
C GLU A 116 -8.60 19.92 -22.77
N SER A 117 -7.39 19.43 -22.92
CA SER A 117 -6.43 19.94 -23.95
C SER A 117 -6.88 19.71 -25.38
N GLY A 118 -7.79 18.76 -25.61
CA GLY A 118 -8.22 18.33 -26.96
C GLY A 118 -7.16 17.49 -27.68
N ILE A 119 -5.98 17.27 -27.09
CA ILE A 119 -4.93 16.41 -27.63
C ILE A 119 -5.25 14.98 -27.28
N ARG A 120 -5.33 14.13 -28.28
CA ARG A 120 -5.56 12.70 -28.07
C ARG A 120 -4.24 12.00 -27.78
N PRO A 121 -4.06 11.32 -26.62
CA PRO A 121 -2.83 10.61 -26.30
C PRO A 121 -2.59 9.44 -27.29
N ALA A 122 -1.40 8.90 -27.32
CA ALA A 122 -1.11 7.73 -28.17
C ALA A 122 -1.92 6.52 -27.69
N HIS A 123 -1.89 6.24 -26.41
CA HIS A 123 -2.62 5.14 -25.76
C HIS A 123 -3.64 5.65 -24.76
N ASP A 124 -4.55 4.78 -24.33
CA ASP A 124 -5.54 5.15 -23.33
C ASP A 124 -4.86 5.57 -22.02
N ILE A 125 -5.37 6.63 -21.39
CA ILE A 125 -5.00 7.02 -20.03
C ILE A 125 -6.19 6.69 -19.13
N VAL A 126 -5.97 5.83 -18.13
CA VAL A 126 -6.97 5.41 -17.15
C VAL A 126 -6.66 6.07 -15.83
N LEU A 127 -7.65 6.66 -15.19
CA LEU A 127 -7.58 7.13 -13.82
C LEU A 127 -8.42 6.19 -12.95
N ALA A 128 -7.86 5.74 -11.84
CA ALA A 128 -8.52 4.87 -10.88
C ALA A 128 -8.27 5.35 -9.45
N GLY A 129 -9.30 5.88 -8.81
CA GLY A 129 -9.35 6.10 -7.37
C GLY A 129 -9.90 4.85 -6.69
N THR A 130 -9.13 4.22 -5.83
CA THR A 130 -9.43 2.93 -5.19
C THR A 130 -9.83 3.08 -3.73
N ALA A 131 -10.79 2.29 -3.29
CA ALA A 131 -11.21 2.21 -1.89
C ALA A 131 -10.48 1.09 -1.15
N ASP A 132 -10.33 1.26 0.18
CA ASP A 132 -9.88 0.22 1.11
C ASP A 132 -8.41 -0.22 0.94
N GLU A 133 -7.54 0.64 0.49
CA GLU A 133 -6.11 0.33 0.36
C GLU A 133 -5.48 0.07 1.73
N GLU A 134 -5.74 0.93 2.70
CA GLU A 134 -5.19 0.96 4.05
C GLU A 134 -5.56 -0.27 4.92
N SER A 135 -6.44 -1.13 4.40
CA SER A 135 -6.92 -2.34 5.11
C SER A 135 -6.93 -3.57 4.21
N GLY A 136 -8.00 -3.77 3.44
CA GLY A 136 -8.28 -5.00 2.71
C GLY A 136 -7.85 -5.00 1.24
N GLY A 137 -7.76 -3.83 0.59
CA GLY A 137 -7.53 -3.68 -0.85
C GLY A 137 -8.70 -4.19 -1.70
N PHE A 138 -9.92 -4.06 -1.16
CA PHE A 138 -11.12 -4.54 -1.87
C PHE A 138 -11.38 -3.76 -3.14
N GLY A 139 -11.08 -2.44 -3.15
CA GLY A 139 -11.21 -1.60 -4.33
C GLY A 139 -10.32 -2.04 -5.48
N ALA A 140 -9.03 -2.21 -5.23
CA ALA A 140 -8.06 -2.68 -6.22
C ALA A 140 -8.43 -4.07 -6.77
N ARG A 141 -8.89 -4.97 -5.88
CA ARG A 141 -9.35 -6.30 -6.28
C ARG A 141 -10.57 -6.22 -7.20
N ALA A 142 -11.57 -5.42 -6.84
CA ALA A 142 -12.79 -5.26 -7.63
C ALA A 142 -12.51 -4.67 -9.02
N LEU A 143 -11.56 -3.72 -9.13
CA LEU A 143 -11.08 -3.21 -10.42
C LEU A 143 -10.47 -4.33 -11.31
N ALA A 144 -9.59 -5.12 -10.70
CA ALA A 144 -8.90 -6.20 -11.40
C ALA A 144 -9.87 -7.30 -11.87
N GLU A 145 -10.78 -7.72 -10.99
CA GLU A 145 -11.83 -8.73 -11.31
C GLU A 145 -12.81 -8.23 -12.36
N ALA A 146 -13.09 -6.93 -12.43
CA ALA A 146 -13.87 -6.33 -13.52
C ALA A 146 -13.13 -6.26 -14.86
N GLY A 147 -11.84 -6.67 -14.90
CA GLY A 147 -11.05 -6.74 -16.12
C GLY A 147 -10.46 -5.40 -16.58
N LEU A 148 -10.43 -4.40 -15.72
CA LEU A 148 -9.89 -3.06 -16.04
C LEU A 148 -8.37 -3.04 -16.28
N LEU A 149 -7.67 -4.11 -15.92
CA LEU A 149 -6.22 -4.24 -16.12
C LEU A 149 -5.80 -4.92 -17.44
N LYS A 150 -6.74 -5.40 -18.24
CA LYS A 150 -6.43 -6.25 -19.42
C LYS A 150 -5.55 -5.58 -20.48
N ASP A 151 -5.70 -4.27 -20.63
CA ASP A 151 -4.98 -3.45 -21.61
C ASP A 151 -3.95 -2.51 -20.98
N VAL A 152 -3.73 -2.60 -19.66
CA VAL A 152 -2.81 -1.76 -18.92
C VAL A 152 -1.37 -2.29 -19.05
N GLU A 153 -0.47 -1.45 -19.56
CA GLU A 153 0.97 -1.74 -19.65
C GLU A 153 1.72 -1.29 -18.39
N THR A 154 1.34 -0.12 -17.87
CA THR A 154 1.99 0.47 -16.70
C THR A 154 0.94 1.08 -15.76
N ILE A 155 1.12 0.85 -14.47
CA ILE A 155 0.35 1.50 -13.41
C ILE A 155 1.29 2.47 -12.69
N LEU A 156 0.95 3.75 -12.70
CA LEU A 156 1.62 4.77 -11.90
C LEU A 156 0.76 5.04 -10.67
N ILE A 157 1.24 4.63 -9.49
CA ILE A 157 0.58 4.80 -8.21
C ILE A 157 1.16 6.02 -7.51
N PHE A 158 0.31 6.96 -7.08
CA PHE A 158 0.73 8.26 -6.55
C PHE A 158 1.00 8.24 -5.04
N GLU A 159 1.67 7.18 -4.57
CA GLU A 159 2.11 6.97 -3.18
C GLU A 159 3.17 7.99 -2.71
N PRO A 160 3.31 8.19 -1.38
CA PRO A 160 4.28 9.13 -0.82
C PRO A 160 5.73 8.63 -1.00
N THR A 161 6.41 9.11 -2.04
CA THR A 161 7.79 8.73 -2.38
C THR A 161 8.79 9.89 -2.27
N ASP A 162 8.36 11.06 -1.78
CA ASP A 162 9.19 12.26 -1.72
C ASP A 162 9.79 12.61 -3.09
N LEU A 163 8.94 12.59 -4.13
CA LEU A 163 9.31 12.80 -5.54
C LEU A 163 10.30 11.76 -6.10
N GLY A 164 10.58 10.70 -5.36
CA GLY A 164 11.44 9.62 -5.83
C GLY A 164 10.70 8.66 -6.76
N LEU A 165 11.45 8.01 -7.65
CA LEU A 165 10.96 6.94 -8.50
C LEU A 165 10.94 5.63 -7.71
N GLY A 166 9.78 5.22 -7.27
CA GLY A 166 9.56 3.99 -6.51
C GLY A 166 9.50 2.78 -7.42
N LEU A 167 10.57 1.99 -7.42
CA LEU A 167 10.74 0.84 -8.32
C LEU A 167 10.59 -0.51 -7.62
N ALA A 168 10.49 -0.52 -6.29
CA ALA A 168 10.31 -1.74 -5.52
C ALA A 168 9.51 -1.48 -4.24
N ALA A 169 8.72 -2.46 -3.80
CA ALA A 169 8.02 -2.43 -2.53
C ALA A 169 8.13 -3.77 -1.81
N LYS A 170 8.27 -3.73 -0.47
CA LYS A 170 8.24 -4.96 0.33
C LYS A 170 6.85 -5.58 0.29
N GLY A 171 6.82 -6.91 0.24
CA GLY A 171 5.59 -7.65 0.52
C GLY A 171 5.27 -7.64 2.01
N CYS A 172 4.03 -7.94 2.33
CA CYS A 172 3.53 -8.04 3.69
C CYS A 172 2.81 -9.37 3.88
N LEU A 173 3.21 -10.12 4.90
CA LEU A 173 2.56 -11.37 5.29
C LEU A 173 2.33 -11.32 6.80
N TRP A 174 1.04 -11.30 7.21
CA TRP A 174 0.68 -11.40 8.62
C TRP A 174 0.28 -12.83 8.94
N LEU A 175 0.94 -13.38 9.93
CA LEU A 175 0.67 -14.72 10.41
C LEU A 175 0.12 -14.68 11.82
N ARG A 176 -1.02 -15.31 12.02
CA ARG A 176 -1.56 -15.66 13.33
C ARG A 176 -1.13 -17.08 13.65
N THR A 177 -0.57 -17.29 14.84
CA THR A 177 -0.21 -18.59 15.36
C THR A 177 -0.88 -18.82 16.70
N GLN A 178 -1.42 -20.02 16.91
CA GLN A 178 -2.07 -20.44 18.14
C GLN A 178 -1.44 -21.73 18.60
N ALA A 179 -1.04 -21.79 19.88
CA ALA A 179 -0.50 -23.01 20.47
C ALA A 179 -1.40 -23.53 21.58
N SER A 180 -1.54 -24.85 21.60
CA SER A 180 -2.14 -25.60 22.72
C SER A 180 -1.08 -26.56 23.27
N GLY A 181 -0.78 -26.44 24.54
CA GLY A 181 0.17 -27.26 25.29
C GLY A 181 -0.49 -27.94 26.47
N LYS A 182 0.24 -28.02 27.60
CA LYS A 182 -0.24 -28.69 28.82
C LYS A 182 0.08 -27.84 30.04
N THR A 183 -0.95 -27.52 30.83
CA THR A 183 -0.75 -26.80 32.10
C THR A 183 -0.18 -27.69 33.18
N CYS A 184 0.62 -27.11 34.08
CA CYS A 184 1.07 -27.70 35.33
C CYS A 184 1.47 -26.60 36.31
N HIS A 185 1.85 -26.97 37.51
CA HIS A 185 2.39 -26.01 38.49
C HIS A 185 3.74 -25.45 38.00
N GLY A 186 3.91 -24.13 38.06
CA GLY A 186 5.10 -23.43 37.56
C GLY A 186 6.43 -23.85 38.22
N ALA A 187 6.38 -24.51 39.39
CA ALA A 187 7.57 -25.07 40.03
C ALA A 187 8.04 -26.40 39.39
N TYR A 188 7.24 -27.01 38.50
CA TYR A 188 7.52 -28.28 37.84
C TYR A 188 7.30 -28.16 36.33
N PRO A 189 8.00 -27.23 35.65
CA PRO A 189 7.71 -26.92 34.25
C PRO A 189 7.92 -28.10 33.30
N GLU A 190 8.75 -29.08 33.68
CA GLU A 190 9.02 -30.33 32.95
C GLU A 190 7.81 -31.27 32.82
N ARG A 191 6.74 -31.01 33.61
CA ARG A 191 5.47 -31.76 33.58
C ARG A 191 4.44 -31.16 32.67
N GLY A 192 4.68 -29.94 32.17
CA GLY A 192 3.82 -29.18 31.28
C GLY A 192 4.40 -28.98 29.90
N ILE A 193 3.68 -28.29 29.06
CA ILE A 193 4.10 -27.81 27.75
C ILE A 193 3.71 -26.34 27.67
N ASN A 194 4.70 -25.46 27.71
CA ASN A 194 4.47 -24.01 27.72
C ASN A 194 4.14 -23.50 26.30
N ALA A 195 2.89 -23.08 26.10
CA ALA A 195 2.43 -22.57 24.82
C ALA A 195 3.08 -21.23 24.43
N ILE A 196 3.40 -20.37 25.42
CA ILE A 196 4.08 -19.09 25.16
C ILE A 196 5.52 -19.34 24.70
N ASP A 197 6.28 -20.20 25.41
CA ASP A 197 7.65 -20.53 25.02
C ASP A 197 7.69 -21.19 23.63
N SER A 198 6.71 -22.05 23.33
CA SER A 198 6.58 -22.69 22.02
C SER A 198 6.36 -21.66 20.89
N LEU A 199 5.50 -20.66 21.08
CA LEU A 199 5.28 -19.61 20.08
C LEU A 199 6.46 -18.63 19.97
N THR A 200 7.12 -18.29 21.06
CA THR A 200 8.34 -17.47 21.01
C THR A 200 9.49 -18.17 20.31
N GLY A 201 9.65 -19.50 20.54
CA GLY A 201 10.58 -20.34 19.80
C GLY A 201 10.26 -20.39 18.31
N LEU A 202 8.98 -20.62 17.95
CA LEU A 202 8.54 -20.59 16.55
C LEU A 202 8.78 -19.22 15.90
N ALA A 203 8.56 -18.10 16.61
CA ALA A 203 8.85 -16.76 16.11
C ALA A 203 10.34 -16.57 15.80
N GLY A 204 11.25 -17.16 16.60
CA GLY A 204 12.69 -17.23 16.31
C GLY A 204 12.98 -17.96 15.00
N ILE A 205 12.41 -19.15 14.84
CA ILE A 205 12.54 -19.97 13.62
C ILE A 205 11.99 -19.24 12.37
N ILE A 206 10.85 -18.58 12.50
CA ILE A 206 10.26 -17.79 11.41
C ILE A 206 11.22 -16.65 11.01
N ARG A 207 11.80 -15.96 11.99
CA ARG A 207 12.77 -14.88 11.74
C ARG A 207 13.98 -15.38 10.97
N GLU A 208 14.57 -16.51 11.36
CA GLU A 208 15.69 -17.14 10.65
C GLU A 208 15.30 -17.60 9.24
N THR A 209 14.06 -18.09 9.06
CA THR A 209 13.55 -18.55 7.75
C THR A 209 13.35 -17.42 6.77
N VAL A 210 12.98 -16.23 7.26
CA VAL A 210 12.68 -15.04 6.46
C VAL A 210 13.94 -14.24 6.11
N THR A 211 14.91 -14.16 7.04
CA THR A 211 16.15 -13.40 6.85
C THR A 211 17.12 -14.14 5.93
N GLY A 212 17.42 -13.60 4.77
CA GLY A 212 18.33 -14.27 3.82
C GLY A 212 18.51 -13.54 2.51
N GLY A 213 18.72 -12.23 2.55
CA GLY A 213 18.98 -11.44 1.36
C GLY A 213 18.88 -9.94 1.63
N THR A 214 19.51 -9.15 0.76
CA THR A 214 19.45 -7.70 0.82
C THR A 214 19.08 -7.18 -0.55
N HIS A 215 18.04 -6.35 -0.62
CA HIS A 215 17.66 -5.66 -1.85
C HIS A 215 18.26 -4.24 -1.86
N PRO A 216 18.79 -3.75 -3.00
CA PRO A 216 19.47 -2.45 -3.05
C PRO A 216 18.63 -1.25 -2.58
N LEU A 217 17.32 -1.28 -2.85
CA LEU A 217 16.38 -0.20 -2.48
C LEU A 217 15.60 -0.48 -1.19
N LEU A 218 15.46 -1.75 -0.78
CA LEU A 218 14.55 -2.15 0.32
C LEU A 218 15.30 -2.64 1.57
N GLY A 219 16.62 -2.85 1.49
CA GLY A 219 17.38 -3.45 2.57
C GLY A 219 16.99 -4.92 2.79
N GLN A 220 16.91 -5.37 4.04
CA GLN A 220 16.62 -6.76 4.41
C GLN A 220 15.12 -7.04 4.57
N ALA A 221 14.73 -8.30 4.40
CA ALA A 221 13.45 -8.81 4.85
C ALA A 221 13.40 -8.80 6.39
N THR A 222 12.20 -8.66 6.96
CA THR A 222 12.01 -8.64 8.42
C THR A 222 10.86 -9.54 8.84
N ALA A 223 10.96 -10.09 10.07
CA ALA A 223 9.88 -10.82 10.73
C ALA A 223 9.81 -10.39 12.20
N THR A 224 8.74 -9.73 12.57
CA THR A 224 8.55 -9.14 13.89
C THR A 224 7.38 -9.82 14.59
N LEU A 225 7.60 -10.32 15.80
CA LEU A 225 6.54 -10.73 16.72
C LEU A 225 5.90 -9.45 17.27
N THR A 226 4.67 -9.14 16.82
CA THR A 226 4.00 -7.87 17.15
C THR A 226 3.01 -8.00 18.29
N GLN A 227 2.45 -9.19 18.49
CA GLN A 227 1.51 -9.48 19.56
C GLN A 227 1.75 -10.89 20.09
N ILE A 228 1.61 -11.07 21.40
CA ILE A 228 1.54 -12.37 22.06
C ILE A 228 0.66 -12.27 23.28
N ALA A 229 -0.25 -13.22 23.45
CA ALA A 229 -1.13 -13.33 24.61
C ALA A 229 -1.27 -14.79 25.04
N GLY A 230 -1.33 -15.03 26.36
CA GLY A 230 -1.50 -16.39 26.91
C GLY A 230 -1.31 -16.43 28.42
N GLY A 231 -1.61 -17.60 28.99
CA GLY A 231 -1.50 -17.85 30.43
C GLY A 231 -2.68 -17.34 31.26
N LEU A 232 -2.87 -17.93 32.42
CA LEU A 232 -3.96 -17.58 33.36
C LEU A 232 -3.44 -17.03 34.68
N LYS A 233 -2.32 -17.55 35.20
CA LYS A 233 -1.76 -17.18 36.49
C LYS A 233 -0.25 -17.39 36.50
N VAL A 234 0.49 -16.53 37.21
CA VAL A 234 1.95 -16.51 37.23
C VAL A 234 2.61 -17.83 37.67
N ASN A 235 1.93 -18.62 38.51
CA ASN A 235 2.45 -19.90 39.02
C ASN A 235 1.89 -21.13 38.27
N MET A 236 1.39 -20.95 37.05
CA MET A 236 0.89 -22.01 36.16
C MET A 236 1.63 -21.95 34.83
N VAL A 237 2.05 -23.09 34.31
CA VAL A 237 2.55 -23.19 32.94
C VAL A 237 1.37 -22.93 31.99
N PRO A 238 1.50 -21.96 31.03
CA PRO A 238 0.42 -21.64 30.11
C PRO A 238 0.22 -22.76 29.08
N ASP A 239 -0.99 -23.29 29.01
CA ASP A 239 -1.39 -24.33 28.07
C ASP A 239 -1.99 -23.76 26.77
N ARG A 240 -2.22 -22.45 26.70
CA ARG A 240 -2.71 -21.77 25.50
C ARG A 240 -2.02 -20.43 25.33
N ALA A 241 -1.67 -20.15 24.07
CA ALA A 241 -1.17 -18.85 23.66
C ALA A 241 -1.55 -18.55 22.20
N GLU A 242 -1.62 -17.27 21.90
CA GLU A 242 -1.79 -16.75 20.53
C GLU A 242 -0.73 -15.69 20.26
N ALA A 243 -0.23 -15.64 19.02
CA ALA A 243 0.74 -14.66 18.61
C ALA A 243 0.48 -14.17 17.18
N MET A 244 0.87 -12.91 16.89
CA MET A 244 0.85 -12.31 15.57
C MET A 244 2.26 -11.93 15.14
N MET A 245 2.58 -12.23 13.87
CA MET A 245 3.83 -11.82 13.25
C MET A 245 3.57 -10.94 12.03
N ASP A 246 4.28 -9.83 11.93
CA ASP A 246 4.42 -9.01 10.73
C ASP A 246 5.71 -9.40 10.00
N ILE A 247 5.55 -9.93 8.79
CA ILE A 247 6.67 -10.35 7.93
C ILE A 247 6.71 -9.45 6.71
N ARG A 248 7.87 -8.78 6.49
CA ARG A 248 8.13 -7.97 5.31
C ARG A 248 9.11 -8.67 4.40
N THR A 249 8.64 -9.05 3.21
CA THR A 249 9.39 -9.86 2.24
C THR A 249 10.00 -9.01 1.14
N LEU A 250 10.99 -9.57 0.44
CA LEU A 250 11.66 -8.91 -0.69
C LEU A 250 11.16 -9.48 -2.03
N PRO A 251 11.29 -8.71 -3.14
CA PRO A 251 11.07 -9.24 -4.48
C PRO A 251 11.75 -10.58 -4.72
N GLY A 252 11.07 -11.48 -5.42
CA GLY A 252 11.49 -12.86 -5.61
C GLY A 252 11.03 -13.83 -4.51
N THR A 253 10.48 -13.35 -3.39
CA THR A 253 9.92 -14.23 -2.34
C THR A 253 8.53 -14.72 -2.76
N ASP A 254 8.39 -16.04 -2.94
CA ASP A 254 7.09 -16.68 -3.08
C ASP A 254 6.47 -16.96 -1.70
N HIS A 255 5.38 -16.26 -1.39
CA HIS A 255 4.70 -16.37 -0.10
C HIS A 255 4.09 -17.75 0.14
N GLN A 256 3.62 -18.44 -0.90
CA GLN A 256 3.06 -19.78 -0.74
C GLN A 256 4.16 -20.76 -0.27
N THR A 257 5.33 -20.68 -0.89
CA THR A 257 6.48 -21.49 -0.50
C THR A 257 7.00 -21.12 0.90
N LEU A 258 7.02 -19.82 1.23
CA LEU A 258 7.42 -19.35 2.57
C LEU A 258 6.47 -19.90 3.64
N VAL A 259 5.16 -19.78 3.44
CA VAL A 259 4.15 -20.29 4.39
C VAL A 259 4.24 -21.79 4.55
N ARG A 260 4.47 -22.56 3.45
CA ARG A 260 4.68 -24.01 3.53
C ARG A 260 5.91 -24.36 4.40
N LYS A 261 7.03 -23.67 4.21
CA LYS A 261 8.23 -23.85 5.03
C LYS A 261 7.98 -23.56 6.51
N ILE A 262 7.26 -22.48 6.82
CA ILE A 262 6.92 -22.11 8.19
C ILE A 262 6.00 -23.17 8.83
N ARG A 263 4.99 -23.67 8.10
CA ARG A 263 4.12 -24.77 8.57
C ARG A 263 4.91 -26.02 8.87
N GLN A 264 5.82 -26.41 7.98
CA GLN A 264 6.70 -27.55 8.21
C GLN A 264 7.53 -27.39 9.49
N LYS A 265 8.05 -26.19 9.75
CA LYS A 265 8.80 -25.90 10.99
C LYS A 265 7.92 -25.98 12.25
N ALA A 266 6.68 -25.55 12.18
CA ALA A 266 5.71 -25.71 13.26
C ALA A 266 5.38 -27.21 13.51
N GLU A 267 5.25 -28.01 12.46
CA GLU A 267 5.04 -29.46 12.55
C GLU A 267 6.27 -30.19 13.14
N GLU A 268 7.49 -29.78 12.77
CA GLU A 268 8.74 -30.30 13.37
C GLU A 268 8.78 -30.03 14.88
N LEU A 269 8.36 -28.83 15.33
CA LEU A 269 8.24 -28.49 16.75
C LEU A 269 7.20 -29.34 17.47
N CYS A 270 6.05 -29.55 16.88
CA CYS A 270 4.98 -30.42 17.45
C CYS A 270 5.46 -31.87 17.56
N THR A 271 6.20 -32.37 16.58
CA THR A 271 6.78 -33.74 16.60
C THR A 271 7.80 -33.88 17.68
N ALA A 272 8.67 -32.89 17.89
CA ALA A 272 9.68 -32.86 18.93
C ALA A 272 9.10 -32.69 20.35
N THR A 273 7.86 -32.19 20.46
CA THR A 273 7.20 -31.92 21.75
C THR A 273 5.81 -32.62 21.79
N PRO A 274 5.78 -33.93 22.13
CA PRO A 274 4.52 -34.67 22.17
C PRO A 274 3.47 -34.02 23.07
N GLY A 275 2.27 -33.73 22.47
CA GLY A 275 1.17 -33.01 23.14
C GLY A 275 1.15 -31.48 22.88
N LEU A 276 2.10 -30.93 22.13
CA LEU A 276 2.04 -29.60 21.58
C LEU A 276 1.25 -29.61 20.25
N GLU A 277 0.29 -28.71 20.12
CA GLU A 277 -0.39 -28.41 18.86
C GLU A 277 -0.16 -26.97 18.49
N ILE A 278 0.17 -26.69 17.22
CA ILE A 278 0.30 -25.35 16.68
C ILE A 278 -0.59 -25.22 15.44
N ARG A 279 -1.42 -24.18 15.42
CA ARG A 279 -2.23 -23.78 14.25
C ARG A 279 -1.68 -22.48 13.70
N LEU A 280 -1.66 -22.36 12.34
CA LEU A 280 -1.16 -21.19 11.64
C LEU A 280 -2.19 -20.77 10.59
N SER A 281 -2.63 -19.50 10.66
CA SER A 281 -3.44 -18.83 9.63
C SER A 281 -2.73 -17.61 9.05
N VAL A 282 -3.06 -17.31 7.79
CA VAL A 282 -2.58 -16.11 7.09
C VAL A 282 -3.71 -15.08 7.15
N GLU A 283 -3.43 -13.95 7.79
CA GLU A 283 -4.40 -12.88 7.99
C GLU A 283 -4.28 -11.79 6.91
N ASN A 284 -3.06 -11.56 6.40
CA ASN A 284 -2.80 -10.67 5.26
C ASN A 284 -1.72 -11.26 4.37
N ASN A 285 -1.88 -11.10 3.06
CA ASN A 285 -0.93 -11.59 2.06
C ASN A 285 -0.84 -10.61 0.88
N ARG A 286 0.17 -9.74 0.94
CA ARG A 286 0.51 -8.75 -0.08
C ARG A 286 1.88 -9.10 -0.66
N ARG A 287 1.93 -9.55 -1.92
CA ARG A 287 3.20 -9.91 -2.57
C ARG A 287 4.14 -8.71 -2.69
N PRO A 288 5.47 -8.92 -2.65
CA PRO A 288 6.42 -7.87 -2.95
C PRO A 288 6.34 -7.47 -4.43
N VAL A 289 6.74 -6.24 -4.71
CA VAL A 289 6.69 -5.62 -6.04
C VAL A 289 8.08 -5.22 -6.46
N GLU A 290 8.41 -5.43 -7.73
CA GLU A 290 9.62 -4.90 -8.38
C GLU A 290 9.31 -4.55 -9.82
N THR A 291 9.57 -3.30 -10.19
CA THR A 291 9.40 -2.80 -11.54
C THR A 291 10.57 -3.24 -12.42
N ARG A 292 10.28 -3.62 -13.65
CA ARG A 292 11.31 -4.02 -14.62
C ARG A 292 12.26 -2.84 -14.90
N ARG A 293 13.56 -3.10 -14.92
CA ARG A 293 14.57 -2.08 -15.24
C ARG A 293 14.42 -1.42 -16.61
N ARG A 294 13.65 -2.06 -17.52
CA ARG A 294 13.38 -1.58 -18.89
C ARG A 294 11.98 -0.97 -19.04
N SER A 295 11.31 -0.65 -17.96
CA SER A 295 10.02 0.04 -18.02
C SER A 295 10.16 1.34 -18.80
N VAL A 296 9.37 1.49 -19.85
CA VAL A 296 9.38 2.65 -20.74
C VAL A 296 9.03 3.91 -19.96
N TYR A 297 7.99 3.86 -19.15
CA TYR A 297 7.54 4.99 -18.34
C TYR A 297 8.52 5.35 -17.23
N ALA A 298 9.21 4.37 -16.61
CA ALA A 298 10.23 4.67 -15.60
C ALA A 298 11.40 5.45 -16.23
N GLN A 299 11.93 4.97 -17.36
CA GLN A 299 13.01 5.65 -18.07
C GLN A 299 12.59 7.06 -18.54
N ARG A 300 11.33 7.19 -19.01
CA ARG A 300 10.83 8.49 -19.46
C ARG A 300 10.66 9.47 -18.31
N MET A 301 10.16 9.01 -17.15
CA MET A 301 10.08 9.85 -15.94
C MET A 301 11.44 10.36 -15.49
N GLU A 302 12.48 9.52 -15.50
CA GLU A 302 13.86 9.93 -15.19
C GLU A 302 14.38 11.01 -16.14
N GLN A 303 14.15 10.83 -17.44
CA GLN A 303 14.56 11.78 -18.46
C GLN A 303 13.84 13.13 -18.27
N LEU A 304 12.51 13.10 -18.16
CA LEU A 304 11.68 14.30 -17.95
C LEU A 304 12.03 15.02 -16.64
N TYR A 305 12.29 14.29 -15.57
CA TYR A 305 12.69 14.87 -14.29
C TYR A 305 13.99 15.64 -14.43
N ARG A 306 15.00 15.05 -15.11
CA ARG A 306 16.27 15.72 -15.39
C ARG A 306 16.09 16.95 -16.26
N GLU A 307 15.25 16.88 -17.30
CA GLU A 307 14.96 18.02 -18.20
C GLU A 307 14.26 19.17 -17.46
N LEU A 308 13.30 18.85 -16.57
CA LEU A 308 12.49 19.85 -15.87
C LEU A 308 13.20 20.51 -14.69
N PHE A 309 14.05 19.76 -13.97
CA PHE A 309 14.61 20.18 -12.69
C PHE A 309 16.13 20.27 -12.68
N ASN A 310 16.81 19.85 -13.77
CA ASN A 310 18.28 19.83 -13.91
C ASN A 310 18.99 19.01 -12.81
N GLU A 311 18.31 17.96 -12.33
CA GLU A 311 18.83 17.04 -11.31
C GLU A 311 18.40 15.59 -11.62
N PRO A 312 19.17 14.57 -11.19
CA PRO A 312 18.77 13.18 -11.37
C PRO A 312 17.61 12.81 -10.47
N MET A 313 16.66 12.01 -10.98
CA MET A 313 15.59 11.46 -10.18
C MET A 313 16.14 10.37 -9.23
N LYS A 314 15.78 10.45 -7.95
CA LYS A 314 16.21 9.48 -6.94
C LYS A 314 15.39 8.19 -7.08
N HIS A 315 16.05 7.04 -7.14
CA HIS A 315 15.36 5.75 -7.04
C HIS A 315 15.06 5.43 -5.58
N THR A 316 13.85 4.97 -5.32
CA THR A 316 13.38 4.63 -3.98
C THR A 316 12.74 3.24 -3.95
N GLY A 317 12.65 2.69 -2.76
CA GLY A 317 11.88 1.50 -2.46
C GLY A 317 11.01 1.76 -1.23
N THR A 318 9.77 1.26 -1.24
CA THR A 318 8.82 1.42 -0.15
C THR A 318 8.82 0.20 0.76
N ALA A 319 8.88 0.42 2.07
CA ALA A 319 8.85 -0.65 3.07
C ALA A 319 7.43 -1.14 3.40
N PHE A 320 6.42 -0.44 2.87
CA PHE A 320 5.00 -0.75 3.00
C PHE A 320 4.44 -1.34 1.70
N PHE A 321 3.26 -1.93 1.76
CA PHE A 321 2.52 -2.39 0.58
C PHE A 321 1.66 -1.27 0.02
N SER A 322 1.19 -1.45 -1.20
CA SER A 322 0.18 -0.61 -1.85
C SER A 322 -0.74 -1.49 -2.71
N ASP A 323 -1.70 -0.89 -3.39
CA ASP A 323 -2.54 -1.56 -4.38
C ASP A 323 -1.75 -2.30 -5.47
N ALA A 324 -0.49 -1.93 -5.70
CA ALA A 324 0.45 -2.64 -6.55
C ALA A 324 0.48 -4.15 -6.27
N SER A 325 0.51 -4.52 -4.99
CA SER A 325 0.56 -5.91 -4.55
C SER A 325 -0.70 -6.71 -4.90
N VAL A 326 -1.83 -6.02 -5.06
CA VAL A 326 -3.10 -6.60 -5.51
C VAL A 326 -3.13 -6.71 -7.02
N PHE A 327 -2.86 -5.60 -7.74
CA PHE A 327 -2.92 -5.56 -9.21
C PHE A 327 -2.04 -6.60 -9.87
N LEU A 328 -0.82 -6.82 -9.38
CA LEU A 328 0.11 -7.78 -9.92
C LEU A 328 -0.30 -9.26 -9.72
N ASN A 329 -1.36 -9.55 -8.98
CA ASN A 329 -1.97 -10.89 -8.96
C ASN A 329 -2.87 -11.14 -10.19
N TYR A 330 -3.27 -10.08 -10.90
CA TYR A 330 -4.24 -10.13 -12.02
C TYR A 330 -3.66 -9.69 -13.36
N ALA A 331 -2.56 -8.94 -13.36
CA ALA A 331 -1.92 -8.45 -14.58
C ALA A 331 -0.40 -8.53 -14.52
N ASP A 332 0.22 -8.78 -15.67
CA ASP A 332 1.67 -8.69 -15.88
C ASP A 332 1.99 -7.32 -16.47
N CYS A 333 2.01 -6.29 -15.63
CA CYS A 333 2.27 -4.92 -16.00
C CYS A 333 3.41 -4.34 -15.14
N ASP A 334 4.01 -3.22 -15.59
CA ASP A 334 4.94 -2.47 -14.76
C ASP A 334 4.17 -1.64 -13.72
N VAL A 335 4.72 -1.53 -12.52
CA VAL A 335 4.15 -0.67 -11.47
C VAL A 335 5.21 0.29 -10.96
N ILE A 336 4.92 1.57 -11.05
CA ILE A 336 5.79 2.65 -10.59
C ILE A 336 5.08 3.40 -9.48
N GLN A 337 5.75 3.67 -8.38
CA GLN A 337 5.24 4.54 -7.32
C GLN A 337 5.89 5.92 -7.45
N PHE A 338 5.08 6.98 -7.39
CA PHE A 338 5.58 8.35 -7.47
C PHE A 338 4.56 9.32 -6.89
N GLY A 339 4.96 10.13 -5.93
CA GLY A 339 4.11 11.19 -5.39
C GLY A 339 4.88 12.20 -4.56
N PRO A 340 4.22 13.31 -4.21
CA PRO A 340 4.83 14.42 -3.48
C PRO A 340 4.92 14.19 -1.97
N GLY A 341 4.13 13.25 -1.43
CA GLY A 341 4.10 12.94 -0.01
C GLY A 341 5.41 12.33 0.49
N GLU A 342 5.68 12.50 1.76
CA GLU A 342 6.84 11.95 2.46
C GLU A 342 6.39 10.75 3.30
N SER A 343 6.85 9.55 2.98
CA SER A 343 6.44 8.32 3.69
C SER A 343 6.72 8.34 5.19
N ALA A 344 7.70 9.13 5.64
CA ALA A 344 8.01 9.30 7.05
C ALA A 344 6.94 10.10 7.83
N LEU A 345 6.10 10.86 7.13
CA LEU A 345 4.99 11.63 7.70
C LEU A 345 3.65 10.90 7.60
N ALA A 346 3.57 9.84 6.81
CA ALA A 346 2.38 9.00 6.70
C ALA A 346 2.02 8.39 8.07
N HIS A 347 0.72 8.37 8.39
CA HIS A 347 0.16 7.78 9.62
C HIS A 347 0.61 8.45 10.94
N THR A 348 1.31 9.60 10.87
CA THR A 348 1.75 10.35 12.06
C THR A 348 0.79 11.48 12.40
N PRO A 349 0.79 11.99 13.65
CA PRO A 349 0.19 13.28 13.96
C PRO A 349 0.85 14.41 13.17
N ASP A 350 0.10 15.47 12.88
CA ASP A 350 0.54 16.63 12.09
C ASP A 350 1.09 16.24 10.70
N GLU A 351 0.51 15.18 10.12
CA GLU A 351 0.78 14.77 8.75
C GLU A 351 0.65 15.97 7.81
N SER A 352 1.60 16.13 6.91
CA SER A 352 1.63 17.28 6.02
C SER A 352 2.35 16.98 4.72
N VAL A 353 2.11 17.81 3.70
CA VAL A 353 2.79 17.74 2.41
C VAL A 353 3.33 19.11 2.00
N SER A 354 4.50 19.17 1.38
CA SER A 354 5.07 20.39 0.80
C SER A 354 4.28 20.81 -0.43
N ILE A 355 3.87 22.09 -0.49
CA ILE A 355 3.22 22.68 -1.67
C ILE A 355 4.18 22.65 -2.87
N GLU A 356 5.46 22.96 -2.66
CA GLU A 356 6.48 22.89 -3.70
C GLU A 356 6.63 21.47 -4.27
N ALA A 357 6.61 20.44 -3.40
CA ALA A 357 6.67 19.04 -3.84
C ALA A 357 5.44 18.68 -4.70
N CYS A 358 4.25 19.13 -4.31
CA CYS A 358 3.03 18.94 -5.10
C CYS A 358 3.12 19.61 -6.48
N GLU A 359 3.69 20.81 -6.57
CA GLU A 359 3.90 21.52 -7.85
C GLU A 359 4.94 20.82 -8.72
N LYS A 360 6.04 20.34 -8.15
CA LYS A 360 7.05 19.54 -8.88
C LYS A 360 6.44 18.24 -9.42
N ALA A 361 5.68 17.51 -8.58
CA ALA A 361 5.00 16.29 -9.00
C ALA A 361 4.02 16.56 -10.15
N LEU A 362 3.24 17.64 -10.07
CA LEU A 362 2.32 18.04 -11.13
C LEU A 362 3.05 18.37 -12.44
N ARG A 363 4.16 19.09 -12.37
CA ARG A 363 4.97 19.43 -13.58
C ARG A 363 5.47 18.18 -14.29
N LEU A 364 6.00 17.20 -13.53
CA LEU A 364 6.46 15.93 -14.10
C LEU A 364 5.30 15.13 -14.71
N THR A 365 4.19 15.01 -13.96
CA THR A 365 3.01 14.25 -14.42
C THR A 365 2.42 14.86 -15.70
N ARG A 366 2.30 16.19 -15.78
CA ARG A 366 1.88 16.90 -17.01
C ARG A 366 2.78 16.60 -18.20
N ALA A 367 4.09 16.60 -17.99
CA ALA A 367 5.05 16.31 -19.07
C ALA A 367 4.91 14.86 -19.54
N LEU A 368 4.74 13.92 -18.59
CA LEU A 368 4.55 12.51 -18.90
C LEU A 368 3.26 12.26 -19.71
N LEU A 369 2.13 12.86 -19.29
CA LEU A 369 0.84 12.64 -19.95
C LEU A 369 0.71 13.28 -21.34
N LYS A 370 1.54 14.27 -21.67
CA LYS A 370 1.60 14.84 -23.03
C LYS A 370 2.20 13.88 -24.04
N GLU A 371 2.93 12.87 -23.60
CA GLU A 371 3.66 11.93 -24.42
C GLU A 371 3.11 10.50 -24.36
N ALA A 372 2.14 10.26 -23.47
CA ALA A 372 1.49 8.97 -23.25
C ALA A 372 0.65 8.45 -24.43
#